data_0c46e60583c663d21cd390ec38858349
#
_entry.id   0c46e60583c663d21cd390ec38858349
#
_cell.length_a   1.000
_cell.length_b   1.000
_cell.length_c   1.000
_cell.angle_alpha   90.00
_cell.angle_beta   90.00
_cell.angle_gamma   90.00
#
_symmetry.space_group_name_H-M   'P 1'
#
loop_
_entity.id
_entity.type
_entity.pdbx_description
1 polymer ?
#
loop_
_entity_poly.entity_id
_entity_poly.type
_entity_poly.pdbx_seq_one_letter_code
_entity_poly.pdbx_strand_id
1 'polypeptide(L)'
;MSTQIVYDAEESMLRGRSTRTGKVFVLAALLTLICFSACQPRQAKKVFVITDMEGVAGVFSRELQCIPFESPRFEEARKLLTGEINAAVDGLIEGGATEVMVWDGHDGSRTLSALDIHPRARLLAGLPISSTLELDSTYNAVIFIGQHAMAGAEKGVLSHSYSSTDVEGIWINGKPAGEIGARTMLAGTFGVPVVMLSGDTAACQEIRQLVPQVECAEVKSGASRTAAFSLSHTAARALIREKARRAMERLSEFKPYKMIGPAEVKVKLTAKATTVFRVSEGVAQTDDRTWTFRGKDIIEEIGRAHV
;
A
#
# COMPACT_ATOMS: atom_id res chain seq x y z
N MET A 1 6.84 -23.32 -90.84
CA MET A 1 6.40 -22.03 -90.24
C MET A 1 5.01 -22.16 -89.60
N SER A 2 4.80 -23.09 -88.68
CA SER A 2 3.47 -23.32 -88.10
C SER A 2 3.45 -23.93 -86.67
N THR A 3 4.59 -23.89 -85.96
CA THR A 3 4.66 -24.54 -84.62
C THR A 3 5.06 -23.59 -83.46
N GLN A 4 5.34 -22.34 -83.75
CA GLN A 4 5.77 -21.30 -82.73
C GLN A 4 4.68 -20.44 -82.21
N ILE A 5 3.48 -20.44 -82.80
CA ILE A 5 2.40 -19.53 -82.42
C ILE A 5 1.46 -20.10 -81.30
N VAL A 6 1.54 -21.43 -81.08
CA VAL A 6 0.66 -22.07 -80.06
C VAL A 6 1.26 -22.06 -78.67
N TYR A 7 2.57 -21.85 -78.48
CA TYR A 7 3.20 -21.84 -77.14
C TYR A 7 3.05 -20.50 -76.41
N ASP A 8 2.89 -19.38 -77.10
CA ASP A 8 2.80 -18.06 -76.45
C ASP A 8 1.42 -17.73 -75.88
N ALA A 9 0.39 -18.48 -76.24
CA ALA A 9 -0.99 -18.21 -75.75
C ALA A 9 -1.31 -18.91 -74.42
N GLU A 10 -0.63 -19.95 -74.01
CA GLU A 10 -0.85 -20.64 -72.75
C GLU A 10 -0.12 -19.98 -71.56
N GLU A 11 1.05 -19.34 -71.77
CA GLU A 11 1.77 -18.65 -70.68
C GLU A 11 1.08 -17.34 -70.24
N SER A 12 0.27 -16.70 -71.09
CA SER A 12 -0.41 -15.47 -70.69
C SER A 12 -1.67 -15.68 -69.82
N MET A 13 -2.25 -16.89 -69.85
CA MET A 13 -3.43 -17.21 -69.03
C MET A 13 -3.11 -17.65 -67.60
N LEU A 14 -1.89 -18.05 -67.29
CA LEU A 14 -1.46 -18.51 -65.92
C LEU A 14 -0.95 -17.38 -65.04
N ARG A 15 -0.63 -16.18 -65.58
CA ARG A 15 -0.15 -15.05 -64.78
C ARG A 15 -1.26 -14.13 -64.21
N GLY A 16 -2.51 -14.33 -64.61
CA GLY A 16 -3.64 -13.43 -64.20
C GLY A 16 -4.45 -13.83 -62.97
N ARG A 17 -4.17 -15.01 -62.35
CA ARG A 17 -5.03 -15.51 -61.26
C ARG A 17 -4.42 -15.55 -59.87
N SER A 18 -3.15 -15.13 -59.68
CA SER A 18 -2.46 -15.30 -58.37
C SER A 18 -2.42 -14.10 -57.43
N THR A 19 -3.03 -12.95 -57.78
CA THR A 19 -2.86 -11.73 -56.95
C THR A 19 -4.06 -11.27 -56.13
N ARG A 20 -5.25 -11.85 -56.37
CA ARG A 20 -6.46 -11.42 -55.57
C ARG A 20 -6.69 -12.32 -54.33
N THR A 21 -6.42 -13.62 -54.42
CA THR A 21 -6.59 -14.52 -53.27
C THR A 21 -5.47 -14.36 -52.21
N GLY A 22 -4.22 -14.09 -52.59
CA GLY A 22 -3.12 -13.85 -51.66
C GLY A 22 -3.30 -12.59 -50.79
N LYS A 23 -3.85 -11.51 -51.39
CA LYS A 23 -4.11 -10.27 -50.64
C LYS A 23 -5.27 -10.38 -49.64
N VAL A 24 -6.29 -11.18 -49.95
CA VAL A 24 -7.43 -11.43 -49.05
C VAL A 24 -6.99 -12.28 -47.84
N PHE A 25 -6.13 -13.29 -48.05
CA PHE A 25 -5.60 -14.12 -46.93
C PHE A 25 -4.61 -13.36 -46.03
N VAL A 26 -3.78 -12.46 -46.56
CA VAL A 26 -2.89 -11.61 -45.75
C VAL A 26 -3.67 -10.60 -44.94
N LEU A 27 -4.73 -10.00 -45.52
CA LEU A 27 -5.57 -9.06 -44.79
C LEU A 27 -6.41 -9.73 -43.71
N ALA A 28 -6.93 -10.93 -43.94
CA ALA A 28 -7.64 -11.75 -42.97
C ALA A 28 -6.71 -12.21 -41.81
N ALA A 29 -5.46 -12.60 -42.13
CA ALA A 29 -4.46 -12.98 -41.13
C ALA A 29 -4.01 -11.77 -40.27
N LEU A 30 -3.86 -10.58 -40.86
CA LEU A 30 -3.56 -9.35 -40.09
C LEU A 30 -4.75 -8.93 -39.21
N LEU A 31 -5.99 -9.04 -39.69
CA LEU A 31 -7.18 -8.73 -38.87
C LEU A 31 -7.37 -9.73 -37.72
N THR A 32 -7.07 -11.02 -37.91
CA THR A 32 -7.10 -12.02 -36.82
C THR A 32 -5.97 -11.79 -35.80
N LEU A 33 -4.76 -11.38 -36.21
CA LEU A 33 -3.70 -11.01 -35.26
C LEU A 33 -4.05 -9.76 -34.43
N ILE A 34 -4.69 -8.77 -35.03
CA ILE A 34 -5.14 -7.54 -34.33
C ILE A 34 -6.26 -7.87 -33.34
N CYS A 35 -7.20 -8.75 -33.69
CA CYS A 35 -8.26 -9.20 -32.77
C CYS A 35 -7.73 -10.07 -31.63
N PHE A 36 -6.70 -10.89 -31.83
CA PHE A 36 -6.09 -11.69 -30.74
C PHE A 36 -5.26 -10.84 -29.77
N SER A 37 -4.71 -9.70 -30.23
CA SER A 37 -3.98 -8.77 -29.35
C SER A 37 -4.90 -7.95 -28.44
N ALA A 38 -6.18 -7.85 -28.76
CA ALA A 38 -7.15 -7.03 -28.00
C ALA A 38 -7.86 -7.77 -26.87
N CYS A 39 -7.66 -9.07 -26.69
CA CYS A 39 -8.37 -9.89 -25.71
C CYS A 39 -7.42 -10.71 -24.81
N GLN A 40 -6.27 -10.16 -24.46
CA GLN A 40 -5.54 -10.70 -23.31
C GLN A 40 -6.31 -10.29 -22.04
N PRO A 41 -6.73 -11.23 -21.18
CA PRO A 41 -7.31 -10.85 -19.90
C PRO A 41 -6.31 -9.95 -19.17
N ARG A 42 -6.72 -8.72 -18.86
CA ARG A 42 -5.89 -7.75 -18.12
C ARG A 42 -5.51 -8.44 -16.81
N GLN A 43 -4.22 -8.71 -16.61
CA GLN A 43 -3.75 -9.37 -15.39
C GLN A 43 -4.30 -8.60 -14.19
N ALA A 44 -4.96 -9.33 -13.28
CA ALA A 44 -5.52 -8.73 -12.08
C ALA A 44 -4.42 -8.00 -11.30
N LYS A 45 -4.66 -6.74 -10.93
CA LYS A 45 -3.78 -5.97 -10.07
C LYS A 45 -4.53 -5.69 -8.77
N LYS A 46 -4.18 -6.43 -7.73
CA LYS A 46 -4.79 -6.39 -6.41
C LYS A 46 -3.94 -5.54 -5.47
N VAL A 47 -4.53 -4.53 -4.86
CA VAL A 47 -3.84 -3.58 -3.98
C VAL A 47 -4.40 -3.67 -2.57
N PHE A 48 -3.52 -3.70 -1.57
CA PHE A 48 -3.86 -3.63 -0.16
C PHE A 48 -3.57 -2.23 0.36
N VAL A 49 -4.58 -1.59 0.95
CA VAL A 49 -4.51 -0.25 1.52
C VAL A 49 -4.51 -0.35 3.02
N ILE A 50 -3.43 0.04 3.66
CA ILE A 50 -3.31 0.14 5.12
C ILE A 50 -3.66 1.58 5.49
N THR A 51 -4.61 1.77 6.39
CA THR A 51 -5.07 3.10 6.78
C THR A 51 -4.71 3.45 8.21
N ASP A 52 -4.59 4.75 8.47
CA ASP A 52 -4.39 5.32 9.79
C ASP A 52 -4.97 6.74 9.86
N MET A 53 -5.15 7.29 11.06
CA MET A 53 -5.81 8.58 11.26
C MET A 53 -4.81 9.73 11.42
N GLU A 54 -3.74 9.50 12.13
CA GLU A 54 -2.81 10.53 12.62
C GLU A 54 -2.08 11.27 11.50
N GLY A 55 -1.86 10.64 10.35
CA GLY A 55 -1.20 11.24 9.19
C GLY A 55 -2.13 12.03 8.26
N VAL A 56 -3.43 12.00 8.48
CA VAL A 56 -4.45 12.65 7.63
C VAL A 56 -4.32 14.18 7.65
N ALA A 57 -4.55 14.85 6.52
CA ALA A 57 -4.59 16.30 6.45
C ALA A 57 -5.65 16.88 7.39
N GLY A 58 -5.28 17.88 8.21
CA GLY A 58 -6.18 18.49 9.19
C GLY A 58 -6.29 17.75 10.52
N VAL A 59 -5.62 16.60 10.70
CA VAL A 59 -5.53 15.89 11.99
C VAL A 59 -4.21 16.24 12.68
N PHE A 60 -4.29 16.72 13.95
CA PHE A 60 -3.15 17.18 14.74
C PHE A 60 -3.32 17.02 16.27
N SER A 61 -4.46 16.51 16.73
CA SER A 61 -4.72 16.27 18.15
C SER A 61 -5.38 14.92 18.38
N ARG A 62 -4.71 14.07 19.17
CA ARG A 62 -5.23 12.75 19.53
C ARG A 62 -6.56 12.88 20.30
N GLU A 63 -6.58 13.74 21.31
CA GLU A 63 -7.71 13.91 22.23
C GLU A 63 -8.93 14.49 21.53
N LEU A 64 -8.73 15.36 20.54
CA LEU A 64 -9.83 15.97 19.81
C LEU A 64 -10.33 15.14 18.64
N GLN A 65 -9.47 14.29 18.03
CA GLN A 65 -9.73 13.78 16.68
C GLN A 65 -9.55 12.26 16.50
N CYS A 66 -8.73 11.58 17.34
CA CYS A 66 -8.29 10.24 17.02
C CYS A 66 -8.88 9.12 17.88
N ILE A 67 -9.56 9.43 18.99
CA ILE A 67 -10.10 8.40 19.90
C ILE A 67 -11.58 8.14 19.55
N PRO A 68 -11.93 6.95 19.02
CA PRO A 68 -13.31 6.61 18.71
C PRO A 68 -14.21 6.73 19.93
N PHE A 69 -15.40 7.29 19.72
CA PHE A 69 -16.44 7.51 20.74
C PHE A 69 -16.10 8.53 21.87
N GLU A 70 -14.85 9.00 21.96
CA GLU A 70 -14.40 9.93 23.01
C GLU A 70 -14.05 11.31 22.44
N SER A 71 -13.36 11.36 21.30
CA SER A 71 -12.92 12.62 20.70
C SER A 71 -14.07 13.43 20.11
N PRO A 72 -14.24 14.71 20.49
CA PRO A 72 -15.39 15.52 20.07
C PRO A 72 -15.41 15.83 18.56
N ARG A 73 -14.27 15.70 17.87
CA ARG A 73 -14.12 15.89 16.42
C ARG A 73 -13.77 14.59 15.69
N PHE A 74 -14.01 13.43 16.29
CA PHE A 74 -13.70 12.14 15.66
C PHE A 74 -14.42 11.96 14.33
N GLU A 75 -15.71 12.28 14.26
CA GLU A 75 -16.49 12.15 13.02
C GLU A 75 -15.98 13.07 11.89
N GLU A 76 -15.42 14.23 12.22
CA GLU A 76 -14.75 15.08 11.23
C GLU A 76 -13.49 14.41 10.72
N ALA A 77 -12.62 13.93 11.62
CA ALA A 77 -11.37 13.25 11.24
C ALA A 77 -11.65 11.97 10.45
N ARG A 78 -12.66 11.18 10.84
CA ARG A 78 -13.11 10.00 10.09
C ARG A 78 -13.52 10.34 8.65
N LYS A 79 -14.26 11.43 8.46
CA LYS A 79 -14.64 11.90 7.11
C LYS A 79 -13.44 12.38 6.28
N LEU A 80 -12.48 13.05 6.93
CA LEU A 80 -11.23 13.44 6.28
C LEU A 80 -10.45 12.21 5.79
N LEU A 81 -10.25 11.23 6.68
CA LEU A 81 -9.58 9.95 6.35
C LEU A 81 -10.30 9.21 5.22
N THR A 82 -11.60 9.02 5.33
CA THR A 82 -12.41 8.34 4.31
C THR A 82 -12.30 9.03 2.95
N GLY A 83 -12.28 10.37 2.94
CA GLY A 83 -12.09 11.14 1.72
C GLY A 83 -10.71 10.94 1.08
N GLU A 84 -9.65 10.83 1.87
CA GLU A 84 -8.29 10.53 1.41
C GLU A 84 -8.20 9.09 0.85
N ILE A 85 -8.81 8.12 1.55
CA ILE A 85 -8.90 6.73 1.09
C ILE A 85 -9.61 6.64 -0.26
N ASN A 86 -10.78 7.27 -0.38
CA ASN A 86 -11.56 7.21 -1.61
C ASN A 86 -10.80 7.86 -2.79
N ALA A 87 -10.08 8.94 -2.55
CA ALA A 87 -9.21 9.57 -3.55
C ALA A 87 -8.04 8.65 -3.96
N ALA A 88 -7.46 7.92 -3.00
CA ALA A 88 -6.45 6.91 -3.31
C ALA A 88 -7.02 5.78 -4.17
N VAL A 89 -8.22 5.27 -3.84
CA VAL A 89 -8.90 4.23 -4.62
C VAL A 89 -9.18 4.69 -6.04
N ASP A 90 -9.66 5.93 -6.24
CA ASP A 90 -9.80 6.52 -7.58
C ASP A 90 -8.48 6.47 -8.36
N GLY A 91 -7.39 6.95 -7.75
CA GLY A 91 -6.07 6.96 -8.39
C GLY A 91 -5.52 5.57 -8.70
N LEU A 92 -5.70 4.60 -7.77
CA LEU A 92 -5.32 3.21 -7.99
C LEU A 92 -6.04 2.60 -9.21
N ILE A 93 -7.35 2.83 -9.31
CA ILE A 93 -8.18 2.34 -10.42
C ILE A 93 -7.74 2.98 -11.74
N GLU A 94 -7.51 4.29 -11.77
CA GLU A 94 -7.00 5.02 -12.93
C GLU A 94 -5.63 4.48 -13.37
N GLY A 95 -4.75 4.16 -12.42
CA GLY A 95 -3.45 3.54 -12.67
C GLY A 95 -3.52 2.04 -13.02
N GLY A 96 -4.73 1.45 -13.03
CA GLY A 96 -4.99 0.11 -13.52
C GLY A 96 -5.18 -0.96 -12.46
N ALA A 97 -5.39 -0.63 -11.19
CA ALA A 97 -5.84 -1.57 -10.18
C ALA A 97 -7.20 -2.16 -10.55
N THR A 98 -7.38 -3.46 -10.31
CA THR A 98 -8.63 -4.19 -10.58
C THR A 98 -9.39 -4.53 -9.30
N GLU A 99 -8.64 -4.74 -8.21
CA GLU A 99 -9.17 -5.03 -6.88
C GLU A 99 -8.46 -4.16 -5.84
N VAL A 100 -9.22 -3.60 -4.91
CA VAL A 100 -8.69 -2.81 -3.81
C VAL A 100 -9.31 -3.30 -2.50
N MET A 101 -8.44 -3.72 -1.56
CA MET A 101 -8.80 -4.04 -0.20
C MET A 101 -8.34 -2.91 0.70
N VAL A 102 -9.22 -2.33 1.48
CA VAL A 102 -8.93 -1.31 2.48
C VAL A 102 -9.01 -1.95 3.86
N TRP A 103 -7.91 -1.93 4.60
CA TRP A 103 -7.90 -2.33 5.99
C TRP A 103 -7.99 -1.09 6.89
N ASP A 104 -8.95 -1.12 7.80
CA ASP A 104 -9.11 -0.13 8.87
C ASP A 104 -8.04 -0.35 9.94
N GLY A 105 -6.90 0.30 9.78
CA GLY A 105 -5.72 0.09 10.62
C GLY A 105 -5.69 0.94 11.90
N HIS A 106 -6.63 1.88 12.10
CA HIS A 106 -6.65 2.77 13.25
C HIS A 106 -7.47 2.20 14.40
N ASP A 107 -6.96 2.34 15.62
CA ASP A 107 -7.63 2.11 16.91
C ASP A 107 -8.56 0.88 16.96
N GLY A 108 -7.98 -0.30 16.71
CA GLY A 108 -8.70 -1.56 16.79
C GLY A 108 -9.68 -1.81 15.64
N SER A 109 -9.42 -1.24 14.46
CA SER A 109 -10.21 -1.45 13.23
C SER A 109 -11.70 -1.10 13.38
N ARG A 110 -12.01 0.03 14.02
CA ARG A 110 -13.38 0.49 14.31
C ARG A 110 -13.66 1.91 13.83
N THR A 111 -12.82 2.43 12.94
CA THR A 111 -12.87 3.82 12.48
C THR A 111 -13.72 4.00 11.23
N LEU A 112 -13.54 3.12 10.24
CA LEU A 112 -14.16 3.27 8.93
C LEU A 112 -15.59 2.72 8.88
N SER A 113 -16.41 3.30 8.02
CA SER A 113 -17.78 2.86 7.77
C SER A 113 -17.93 2.34 6.33
N ALA A 114 -18.53 1.18 6.19
CA ALA A 114 -18.87 0.61 4.87
C ALA A 114 -19.86 1.50 4.07
N LEU A 115 -20.57 2.42 4.73
CA LEU A 115 -21.46 3.37 4.05
C LEU A 115 -20.70 4.43 3.26
N ASP A 116 -19.47 4.74 3.66
CA ASP A 116 -18.71 5.89 3.16
C ASP A 116 -17.51 5.47 2.28
N ILE A 117 -17.12 4.19 2.32
CA ILE A 117 -16.00 3.65 1.54
C ILE A 117 -16.37 3.57 0.05
N HIS A 118 -15.38 3.81 -0.79
CA HIS A 118 -15.49 3.78 -2.25
C HIS A 118 -16.16 2.47 -2.75
N PRO A 119 -17.17 2.54 -3.65
CA PRO A 119 -17.97 1.38 -4.05
C PRO A 119 -17.17 0.26 -4.77
N ARG A 120 -15.97 0.56 -5.26
CA ARG A 120 -15.07 -0.43 -5.86
C ARG A 120 -13.99 -0.95 -4.90
N ALA A 121 -14.02 -0.57 -3.64
CA ALA A 121 -13.16 -1.12 -2.61
C ALA A 121 -13.92 -2.11 -1.72
N ARG A 122 -13.19 -3.06 -1.15
CA ARG A 122 -13.68 -3.91 -0.06
C ARG A 122 -13.06 -3.42 1.24
N LEU A 123 -13.83 -3.43 2.31
CA LEU A 123 -13.39 -3.02 3.64
C LEU A 123 -13.11 -4.26 4.50
N LEU A 124 -11.93 -4.30 5.12
CA LEU A 124 -11.59 -5.18 6.22
C LEU A 124 -11.59 -4.33 7.50
N ALA A 125 -12.52 -4.61 8.41
CA ALA A 125 -12.66 -3.89 9.67
C ALA A 125 -13.08 -4.85 10.80
N GLY A 126 -12.83 -4.43 12.03
CA GLY A 126 -13.11 -5.22 13.25
C GLY A 126 -11.95 -6.12 13.65
N LEU A 127 -12.05 -6.65 14.87
CA LEU A 127 -11.07 -7.54 15.49
C LEU A 127 -11.74 -8.83 15.99
N PRO A 128 -11.02 -9.96 16.14
CA PRO A 128 -9.61 -10.14 15.80
C PRO A 128 -9.37 -10.36 14.29
N ILE A 129 -8.20 -9.96 13.81
CA ILE A 129 -7.68 -10.32 12.49
C ILE A 129 -6.36 -11.09 12.64
N SER A 130 -5.91 -11.76 11.58
CA SER A 130 -4.66 -12.50 11.62
C SER A 130 -3.45 -11.58 11.78
N SER A 131 -2.30 -12.13 12.24
CA SER A 131 -1.03 -11.41 12.30
C SER A 131 -0.51 -10.96 10.93
N THR A 132 -1.03 -11.56 9.86
CA THR A 132 -0.73 -11.15 8.48
C THR A 132 -1.62 -10.04 7.97
N LEU A 133 -2.62 -9.58 8.73
CA LEU A 133 -3.63 -8.59 8.34
C LEU A 133 -4.43 -9.02 7.11
N GLU A 134 -4.58 -10.33 6.88
CA GLU A 134 -5.16 -10.92 5.65
C GLU A 134 -4.38 -10.55 4.36
N LEU A 135 -3.15 -10.06 4.51
CA LEU A 135 -2.21 -9.84 3.40
C LEU A 135 -1.54 -11.16 3.01
N ASP A 136 -1.44 -11.41 1.71
CA ASP A 136 -0.79 -12.58 1.14
C ASP A 136 -0.08 -12.29 -0.20
N SER A 137 0.55 -13.29 -0.79
CA SER A 137 1.28 -13.16 -2.06
C SER A 137 0.40 -12.94 -3.29
N THR A 138 -0.91 -12.91 -3.17
CA THR A 138 -1.84 -12.60 -4.28
C THR A 138 -1.95 -11.10 -4.55
N TYR A 139 -1.49 -10.27 -3.62
CA TYR A 139 -1.46 -8.83 -3.80
C TYR A 139 -0.26 -8.40 -4.67
N ASN A 140 -0.46 -7.33 -5.43
CA ASN A 140 0.57 -6.76 -6.31
C ASN A 140 1.25 -5.53 -5.68
N ALA A 141 0.58 -4.87 -4.74
CA ALA A 141 1.09 -3.69 -4.05
C ALA A 141 0.44 -3.48 -2.69
N VAL A 142 1.17 -2.80 -1.81
CA VAL A 142 0.66 -2.19 -0.57
C VAL A 142 0.83 -0.68 -0.67
N ILE A 143 -0.15 0.07 -0.19
CA ILE A 143 -0.06 1.51 0.06
C ILE A 143 -0.48 1.85 1.48
N PHE A 144 0.02 2.96 2.00
CA PHE A 144 -0.37 3.54 3.28
C PHE A 144 -1.15 4.84 3.07
N ILE A 145 -2.26 5.01 3.77
CA ILE A 145 -3.06 6.25 3.76
C ILE A 145 -3.25 6.77 5.17
N GLY A 146 -2.90 8.04 5.38
CA GLY A 146 -3.04 8.71 6.68
C GLY A 146 -2.00 8.26 7.72
N GLN A 147 -0.85 7.76 7.30
CA GLN A 147 0.16 7.19 8.19
C GLN A 147 1.01 8.26 8.86
N HIS A 148 1.34 8.05 10.14
CA HIS A 148 2.26 8.86 10.95
C HIS A 148 3.65 8.22 11.04
N ALA A 149 4.64 9.01 11.47
CA ALA A 149 6.00 8.50 11.74
C ALA A 149 6.12 7.76 13.07
N MET A 150 7.15 6.93 13.23
CA MET A 150 7.45 6.19 14.46
C MET A 150 7.68 7.09 15.67
N ALA A 151 7.62 6.52 16.86
CA ALA A 151 7.94 7.18 18.11
C ALA A 151 9.32 7.85 18.06
N GLY A 152 9.41 9.09 18.56
CA GLY A 152 10.65 9.86 18.57
C GLY A 152 11.02 10.55 17.26
N ALA A 153 10.20 10.44 16.21
CA ALA A 153 10.46 11.16 14.95
C ALA A 153 10.41 12.68 15.17
N GLU A 154 11.49 13.35 14.76
CA GLU A 154 11.56 14.81 14.85
C GLU A 154 10.46 15.45 14.00
N LYS A 155 9.68 16.34 14.62
CA LYS A 155 8.52 17.02 13.99
C LYS A 155 7.47 16.07 13.40
N GLY A 156 7.47 14.77 13.77
CA GLY A 156 6.40 13.85 13.41
C GLY A 156 5.10 14.23 14.11
N VAL A 157 4.04 14.49 13.35
CA VAL A 157 2.74 14.85 13.90
C VAL A 157 2.10 13.63 14.52
N LEU A 158 1.76 13.69 15.80
CA LEU A 158 1.21 12.58 16.59
C LEU A 158 2.06 11.30 16.55
N SER A 159 3.36 11.42 16.27
CA SER A 159 4.29 10.30 16.11
C SER A 159 4.28 9.37 17.31
N HIS A 160 4.18 8.07 17.05
CA HIS A 160 4.22 6.99 18.05
C HIS A 160 4.52 5.65 17.36
N SER A 161 4.54 4.54 18.11
CA SER A 161 4.67 3.19 17.54
C SER A 161 3.67 2.28 18.21
N TYR A 162 2.63 1.87 17.49
CA TYR A 162 1.46 1.07 17.91
C TYR A 162 0.63 1.72 19.03
N SER A 163 1.14 1.78 20.26
CA SER A 163 0.44 2.45 21.37
C SER A 163 1.06 3.79 21.69
N SER A 164 0.31 4.88 21.51
CA SER A 164 0.77 6.23 21.81
C SER A 164 0.95 6.50 23.31
N THR A 165 0.43 5.63 24.18
CA THR A 165 0.49 5.72 25.65
C THR A 165 1.47 4.74 26.26
N ASP A 166 1.52 3.52 25.75
CA ASP A 166 2.24 2.42 26.39
C ASP A 166 3.63 2.15 25.80
N VAL A 167 3.88 2.52 24.54
CA VAL A 167 5.14 2.22 23.85
C VAL A 167 6.03 3.47 23.73
N GLU A 168 7.22 3.41 24.36
CA GLU A 168 8.26 4.45 24.22
C GLU A 168 9.02 4.30 22.89
N GLY A 169 9.25 3.06 22.43
CA GLY A 169 9.89 2.79 21.15
C GLY A 169 9.97 1.30 20.82
N ILE A 170 10.13 1.02 19.54
CA ILE A 170 10.30 -0.32 18.97
C ILE A 170 11.58 -0.35 18.14
N TRP A 171 12.29 -1.48 18.18
CA TRP A 171 13.45 -1.77 17.34
C TRP A 171 13.27 -3.15 16.71
N ILE A 172 13.49 -3.24 15.41
CA ILE A 172 13.51 -4.49 14.66
C ILE A 172 14.94 -4.73 14.19
N ASN A 173 15.53 -5.86 14.64
CA ASN A 173 16.95 -6.19 14.39
C ASN A 173 17.88 -5.01 14.71
N GLY A 174 17.66 -4.37 15.86
CA GLY A 174 18.45 -3.26 16.39
C GLY A 174 18.19 -1.88 15.71
N LYS A 175 17.35 -1.79 14.69
CA LYS A 175 16.99 -0.53 14.03
C LYS A 175 15.67 0.01 14.58
N PRO A 176 15.56 1.30 14.91
CA PRO A 176 14.29 1.91 15.28
C PRO A 176 13.24 1.66 14.19
N ALA A 177 12.02 1.33 14.62
CA ALA A 177 10.90 1.06 13.71
C ALA A 177 9.59 1.54 14.32
N GLY A 178 8.64 1.83 13.45
CA GLY A 178 7.25 2.03 13.76
C GLY A 178 6.39 1.11 12.90
N GLU A 179 5.15 1.47 12.76
CA GLU A 179 4.17 0.72 11.99
C GLU A 179 4.51 0.69 10.50
N ILE A 180 5.03 1.79 9.96
CA ILE A 180 5.51 1.87 8.57
C ILE A 180 6.57 0.79 8.32
N GLY A 181 7.60 0.73 9.17
CA GLY A 181 8.69 -0.23 9.05
C GLY A 181 8.21 -1.67 9.18
N ALA A 182 7.46 -1.95 10.25
CA ALA A 182 6.96 -3.29 10.55
C ALA A 182 6.05 -3.84 9.45
N ARG A 183 5.10 -3.03 8.98
CA ARG A 183 4.15 -3.43 7.93
C ARG A 183 4.80 -3.49 6.53
N THR A 184 5.85 -2.69 6.29
CA THR A 184 6.66 -2.81 5.06
C THR A 184 7.44 -4.13 5.04
N MET A 185 8.00 -4.55 6.17
CA MET A 185 8.68 -5.85 6.31
C MET A 185 7.68 -7.01 6.17
N LEU A 186 6.49 -6.90 6.76
CA LEU A 186 5.41 -7.86 6.61
C LEU A 186 5.03 -8.04 5.13
N ALA A 187 4.78 -6.96 4.39
CA ALA A 187 4.49 -7.02 2.95
C ALA A 187 5.62 -7.70 2.17
N GLY A 188 6.86 -7.37 2.50
CA GLY A 188 8.05 -7.96 1.90
C GLY A 188 8.18 -9.46 2.10
N THR A 189 7.66 -10.03 3.20
CA THR A 189 7.63 -11.48 3.46
C THR A 189 6.79 -12.22 2.41
N PHE A 190 5.71 -11.61 1.94
CA PHE A 190 4.86 -12.15 0.87
C PHE A 190 5.34 -11.79 -0.54
N GLY A 191 6.46 -11.08 -0.66
CA GLY A 191 6.95 -10.62 -1.96
C GLY A 191 6.16 -9.45 -2.53
N VAL A 192 5.41 -8.71 -1.69
CA VAL A 192 4.56 -7.59 -2.11
C VAL A 192 5.30 -6.27 -1.84
N PRO A 193 5.48 -5.39 -2.85
CA PRO A 193 6.12 -4.11 -2.66
C PRO A 193 5.17 -3.09 -2.01
N VAL A 194 5.71 -2.23 -1.15
CA VAL A 194 5.07 -0.96 -0.77
C VAL A 194 5.39 0.06 -1.85
N VAL A 195 4.37 0.72 -2.38
CA VAL A 195 4.52 1.60 -3.55
C VAL A 195 4.14 3.06 -3.30
N MET A 196 3.35 3.32 -2.26
CA MET A 196 2.90 4.67 -1.91
C MET A 196 2.67 4.83 -0.41
N LEU A 197 2.86 6.06 0.08
CA LEU A 197 2.44 6.50 1.41
C LEU A 197 1.86 7.91 1.35
N SER A 198 0.72 8.14 2.02
CA SER A 198 0.27 9.48 2.39
C SER A 198 0.39 9.69 3.90
N GLY A 199 0.88 10.86 4.29
CA GLY A 199 1.07 11.19 5.69
C GLY A 199 1.77 12.54 5.85
N ASP A 200 2.39 12.74 7.02
CA ASP A 200 3.23 13.90 7.23
C ASP A 200 4.63 13.75 6.61
N THR A 201 5.40 14.85 6.59
CA THR A 201 6.77 14.84 6.05
C THR A 201 7.67 13.82 6.76
N ALA A 202 7.52 13.62 8.06
CA ALA A 202 8.34 12.67 8.83
C ALA A 202 8.02 11.22 8.45
N ALA A 203 6.74 10.86 8.27
CA ALA A 203 6.33 9.54 7.79
C ALA A 203 6.87 9.27 6.37
N CYS A 204 6.82 10.28 5.49
CA CYS A 204 7.38 10.18 4.15
C CYS A 204 8.92 10.02 4.16
N GLN A 205 9.61 10.65 5.08
CA GLN A 205 11.05 10.45 5.28
C GLN A 205 11.38 9.04 5.79
N GLU A 206 10.57 8.52 6.73
CA GLU A 206 10.72 7.17 7.27
C GLU A 206 10.60 6.10 6.18
N ILE A 207 9.53 6.13 5.39
CA ILE A 207 9.34 5.11 4.34
C ILE A 207 10.41 5.19 3.24
N ARG A 208 10.88 6.37 2.88
CA ARG A 208 11.97 6.54 1.89
C ARG A 208 13.29 5.89 2.31
N GLN A 209 13.54 5.70 3.59
CA GLN A 209 14.72 4.95 4.06
C GLN A 209 14.62 3.46 3.73
N LEU A 210 13.42 2.90 3.62
CA LEU A 210 13.15 1.51 3.31
C LEU A 210 12.90 1.29 1.81
N VAL A 211 12.16 2.22 1.19
CA VAL A 211 11.73 2.18 -0.20
C VAL A 211 12.02 3.53 -0.85
N PRO A 212 13.25 3.80 -1.30
CA PRO A 212 13.67 5.13 -1.78
C PRO A 212 12.84 5.69 -2.94
N GLN A 213 12.27 4.82 -3.79
CA GLN A 213 11.46 5.20 -4.96
C GLN A 213 9.97 5.34 -4.67
N VAL A 214 9.52 5.14 -3.40
CA VAL A 214 8.10 5.21 -3.01
C VAL A 214 7.45 6.54 -3.43
N GLU A 215 6.22 6.48 -3.92
CA GLU A 215 5.43 7.69 -4.14
C GLU A 215 4.92 8.22 -2.79
N CYS A 216 5.31 9.44 -2.44
CA CYS A 216 4.87 10.08 -1.20
C CYS A 216 3.89 11.22 -1.49
N ALA A 217 2.76 11.21 -0.80
CA ALA A 217 1.83 12.32 -0.71
C ALA A 217 2.00 12.99 0.67
N GLU A 218 2.86 14.00 0.74
CA GLU A 218 3.06 14.79 1.96
C GLU A 218 1.90 15.76 2.12
N VAL A 219 0.90 15.39 2.92
CA VAL A 219 -0.34 16.17 3.08
C VAL A 219 -0.24 17.18 4.21
N LYS A 220 0.78 17.05 5.07
CA LYS A 220 1.10 18.02 6.12
C LYS A 220 2.56 17.94 6.55
N SER A 221 3.04 18.95 7.28
CA SER A 221 4.34 18.97 7.92
C SER A 221 4.22 19.44 9.38
N GLY A 222 4.96 18.82 10.29
CA GLY A 222 4.90 19.17 11.69
C GLY A 222 5.65 20.46 12.01
N ALA A 223 4.99 21.41 12.67
CA ALA A 223 5.63 22.47 13.44
C ALA A 223 6.08 21.93 14.81
N SER A 224 5.31 21.02 15.38
CA SER A 224 5.60 20.23 16.57
C SER A 224 4.82 18.90 16.50
N ARG A 225 4.90 18.08 17.54
CA ARG A 225 4.13 16.82 17.64
C ARG A 225 2.61 17.03 17.60
N THR A 226 2.10 18.20 17.98
CA THR A 226 0.67 18.51 18.06
C THR A 226 0.27 19.78 17.30
N ALA A 227 1.15 20.25 16.40
CA ALA A 227 0.88 21.38 15.53
C ALA A 227 1.42 21.12 14.14
N ALA A 228 0.66 21.42 13.10
CA ALA A 228 1.01 21.12 11.72
C ALA A 228 0.63 22.23 10.74
N PHE A 229 1.44 22.38 9.71
CA PHE A 229 1.04 23.04 8.46
C PHE A 229 0.37 21.97 7.59
N SER A 230 -0.90 22.11 7.31
CA SER A 230 -1.68 21.10 6.58
C SER A 230 -2.20 21.63 5.26
N LEU A 231 -2.22 20.78 4.24
CA LEU A 231 -3.02 21.04 3.04
C LEU A 231 -4.49 21.10 3.40
N SER A 232 -5.28 21.81 2.58
CA SER A 232 -6.72 21.65 2.63
C SER A 232 -7.12 20.22 2.24
N HIS A 233 -8.26 19.75 2.74
CA HIS A 233 -8.77 18.42 2.40
C HIS A 233 -8.86 18.18 0.88
N THR A 234 -9.31 19.19 0.12
CA THR A 234 -9.39 19.09 -1.35
C THR A 234 -8.02 18.94 -2.00
N ALA A 235 -7.02 19.71 -1.55
CA ALA A 235 -5.65 19.63 -2.08
C ALA A 235 -4.98 18.31 -1.71
N ALA A 236 -5.17 17.81 -0.48
CA ALA A 236 -4.65 16.52 -0.04
C ALA A 236 -5.20 15.37 -0.90
N ARG A 237 -6.51 15.33 -1.10
CA ARG A 237 -7.17 14.32 -1.96
C ARG A 237 -6.65 14.34 -3.39
N ALA A 238 -6.49 15.52 -3.99
CA ALA A 238 -5.95 15.63 -5.35
C ALA A 238 -4.52 15.09 -5.44
N LEU A 239 -3.66 15.42 -4.47
CA LEU A 239 -2.29 14.93 -4.39
C LEU A 239 -2.25 13.40 -4.21
N ILE A 240 -3.07 12.85 -3.30
CA ILE A 240 -3.14 11.42 -3.01
C ILE A 240 -3.59 10.64 -4.26
N ARG A 241 -4.65 11.10 -4.93
CA ARG A 241 -5.14 10.47 -6.18
C ARG A 241 -4.05 10.42 -7.25
N GLU A 242 -3.34 11.53 -7.46
CA GLU A 242 -2.24 11.56 -8.42
C GLU A 242 -1.13 10.58 -8.05
N LYS A 243 -0.69 10.57 -6.78
CA LYS A 243 0.38 9.69 -6.30
C LYS A 243 0.00 8.22 -6.41
N ALA A 244 -1.24 7.86 -6.06
CA ALA A 244 -1.76 6.51 -6.19
C ALA A 244 -1.79 6.04 -7.66
N ARG A 245 -2.24 6.89 -8.59
CA ARG A 245 -2.20 6.62 -10.03
C ARG A 245 -0.77 6.36 -10.51
N ARG A 246 0.16 7.27 -10.19
CA ARG A 246 1.58 7.15 -10.57
C ARG A 246 2.23 5.89 -10.00
N ALA A 247 1.95 5.54 -8.75
CA ALA A 247 2.48 4.33 -8.13
C ALA A 247 2.06 3.08 -8.92
N MET A 248 0.82 3.00 -9.37
CA MET A 248 0.32 1.89 -10.19
C MET A 248 0.90 1.88 -11.62
N GLU A 249 1.13 3.04 -12.23
CA GLU A 249 1.77 3.15 -13.54
C GLU A 249 3.23 2.69 -13.51
N ARG A 250 3.92 2.91 -12.37
CA ARG A 250 5.31 2.55 -12.13
C ARG A 250 5.48 1.24 -11.35
N LEU A 251 4.43 0.42 -11.24
CA LEU A 251 4.42 -0.77 -10.37
C LEU A 251 5.62 -1.70 -10.58
N SER A 252 6.09 -1.85 -11.80
CA SER A 252 7.24 -2.71 -12.14
C SER A 252 8.60 -2.19 -11.61
N GLU A 253 8.68 -0.93 -11.19
CA GLU A 253 9.91 -0.33 -10.67
C GLU A 253 10.10 -0.64 -9.18
N PHE A 254 9.03 -0.99 -8.46
CA PHE A 254 9.08 -1.26 -7.03
C PHE A 254 9.47 -2.69 -6.73
N LYS A 255 10.34 -2.85 -5.74
CA LYS A 255 10.76 -4.16 -5.24
C LYS A 255 10.29 -4.34 -3.80
N PRO A 256 9.85 -5.55 -3.42
CA PRO A 256 9.54 -5.84 -2.02
C PRO A 256 10.74 -5.61 -1.12
N TYR A 257 10.52 -4.97 0.03
CA TYR A 257 11.54 -4.86 1.06
C TYR A 257 11.71 -6.21 1.76
N LYS A 258 12.86 -6.82 1.61
CA LYS A 258 13.14 -8.14 2.23
C LYS A 258 13.98 -7.95 3.50
N MET A 259 13.42 -8.33 4.63
CA MET A 259 14.21 -8.51 5.84
C MET A 259 15.05 -9.78 5.71
N ILE A 260 16.32 -9.73 6.10
CA ILE A 260 17.24 -10.85 6.01
C ILE A 260 17.42 -11.46 7.43
N GLY A 261 17.22 -12.76 7.55
CA GLY A 261 17.43 -13.52 8.77
C GLY A 261 16.23 -13.55 9.71
N PRO A 262 16.42 -14.11 10.91
CA PRO A 262 15.40 -14.16 11.95
C PRO A 262 15.04 -12.76 12.44
N ALA A 263 13.84 -12.63 13.01
CA ALA A 263 13.37 -11.38 13.59
C ALA A 263 13.69 -11.29 15.08
N GLU A 264 14.27 -10.16 15.48
CA GLU A 264 14.28 -9.71 16.88
C GLU A 264 13.51 -8.41 16.95
N VAL A 265 12.39 -8.40 17.67
CA VAL A 265 11.63 -7.19 17.96
C VAL A 265 11.85 -6.83 19.42
N LYS A 266 12.34 -5.62 19.68
CA LYS A 266 12.48 -5.06 21.02
C LYS A 266 11.43 -3.98 21.21
N VAL A 267 10.65 -4.09 22.28
CA VAL A 267 9.63 -3.11 22.68
C VAL A 267 10.02 -2.52 24.02
N LYS A 268 10.14 -1.20 24.07
CA LYS A 268 10.32 -0.48 25.32
C LYS A 268 9.03 0.20 25.72
N LEU A 269 8.53 -0.12 26.90
CA LEU A 269 7.29 0.44 27.44
C LEU A 269 7.55 1.76 28.16
N THR A 270 6.54 2.63 28.18
CA THR A 270 6.55 3.85 29.00
C THR A 270 6.48 3.50 30.48
N ALA A 271 6.82 4.44 31.36
CA ALA A 271 6.70 4.22 32.81
C ALA A 271 5.23 4.10 33.30
N LYS A 272 4.26 4.45 32.44
CA LYS A 272 2.82 4.40 32.74
C LYS A 272 2.09 3.32 31.97
N ALA A 273 2.83 2.47 31.24
CA ALA A 273 2.23 1.42 30.42
C ALA A 273 1.35 0.49 31.25
N THR A 274 0.20 0.16 30.70
CA THR A 274 -0.72 -0.84 31.25
C THR A 274 -0.58 -2.18 30.54
N THR A 275 0.09 -2.20 29.38
CA THR A 275 0.41 -3.40 28.63
C THR A 275 1.33 -4.33 29.43
N VAL A 276 0.96 -5.62 29.44
CA VAL A 276 1.73 -6.67 30.12
C VAL A 276 2.04 -7.80 29.14
N PHE A 277 3.31 -8.01 28.87
CA PHE A 277 3.78 -9.20 28.16
C PHE A 277 4.08 -10.34 29.14
N ARG A 278 4.11 -11.56 28.63
CA ARG A 278 4.47 -12.75 29.43
C ARG A 278 5.73 -13.39 28.88
N VAL A 279 6.64 -13.77 29.77
CA VAL A 279 7.82 -14.56 29.40
C VAL A 279 7.35 -15.92 28.84
N SER A 280 7.84 -16.27 27.67
CA SER A 280 7.59 -17.55 27.01
C SER A 280 8.74 -17.87 26.05
N GLU A 281 8.64 -18.97 25.30
CA GLU A 281 9.64 -19.29 24.27
C GLU A 281 9.78 -18.11 23.28
N GLY A 282 11.01 -17.63 23.12
CA GLY A 282 11.32 -16.47 22.27
C GLY A 282 10.96 -15.12 22.87
N VAL A 283 10.30 -15.04 24.05
CA VAL A 283 9.91 -13.78 24.70
C VAL A 283 10.60 -13.62 26.04
N ALA A 284 11.36 -12.55 26.20
CA ALA A 284 12.10 -12.25 27.40
C ALA A 284 11.98 -10.79 27.82
N GLN A 285 11.86 -10.54 29.11
CA GLN A 285 12.03 -9.20 29.67
C GLN A 285 13.54 -8.96 29.89
N THR A 286 14.08 -7.89 29.33
CA THR A 286 15.51 -7.55 29.35
C THR A 286 15.87 -6.49 30.40
N ASP A 287 14.91 -5.65 30.75
CA ASP A 287 14.94 -4.71 31.88
C ASP A 287 13.50 -4.40 32.35
N ASP A 288 13.35 -3.53 33.35
CA ASP A 288 12.05 -3.23 33.97
C ASP A 288 10.93 -2.83 32.98
N ARG A 289 11.31 -2.32 31.81
CA ARG A 289 10.36 -1.82 30.80
C ARG A 289 10.61 -2.33 29.38
N THR A 290 11.65 -3.13 29.17
CA THR A 290 12.05 -3.59 27.84
C THR A 290 11.80 -5.08 27.66
N TRP A 291 11.14 -5.41 26.58
CA TRP A 291 10.81 -6.76 26.17
C TRP A 291 11.44 -7.07 24.82
N THR A 292 11.92 -8.29 24.66
CA THR A 292 12.52 -8.79 23.42
C THR A 292 11.79 -10.03 22.97
N PHE A 293 11.39 -10.02 21.71
CA PHE A 293 10.70 -11.11 21.01
C PHE A 293 11.63 -11.63 19.92
N ARG A 294 11.88 -12.94 19.89
CA ARG A 294 12.77 -13.59 18.92
C ARG A 294 12.07 -14.76 18.27
N GLY A 295 12.00 -14.74 16.95
CA GLY A 295 11.37 -15.80 16.16
C GLY A 295 11.99 -15.94 14.77
N LYS A 296 11.41 -16.84 14.01
CA LYS A 296 11.92 -17.19 12.68
C LYS A 296 11.72 -16.10 11.65
N ASP A 297 10.67 -15.30 11.82
CA ASP A 297 10.28 -14.24 10.88
C ASP A 297 9.51 -13.11 11.57
N ILE A 298 9.28 -12.04 10.80
CA ILE A 298 8.61 -10.83 11.30
C ILE A 298 7.11 -11.05 11.57
N ILE A 299 6.47 -12.01 10.92
CA ILE A 299 5.03 -12.29 11.11
C ILE A 299 4.79 -12.80 12.53
N GLU A 300 5.63 -13.76 12.95
CA GLU A 300 5.55 -14.34 14.29
C GLU A 300 5.77 -13.26 15.36
N GLU A 301 6.78 -12.40 15.16
CA GLU A 301 7.20 -11.46 16.19
C GLU A 301 6.32 -10.21 16.27
N ILE A 302 5.81 -9.69 15.17
CA ILE A 302 4.82 -8.60 15.21
C ILE A 302 3.52 -9.07 15.85
N GLY A 303 3.09 -10.30 15.55
CA GLY A 303 1.89 -10.87 16.17
C GLY A 303 2.00 -11.03 17.69
N ARG A 304 3.21 -11.32 18.19
CA ARG A 304 3.47 -11.44 19.64
C ARG A 304 3.69 -10.10 20.33
N ALA A 305 4.26 -9.13 19.62
CA ALA A 305 4.57 -7.80 20.14
C ALA A 305 3.43 -6.78 19.95
N HIS A 306 2.30 -7.23 19.40
CA HIS A 306 1.14 -6.35 19.18
C HIS A 306 0.55 -5.94 20.53
N VAL A 307 0.47 -4.63 20.77
CA VAL A 307 0.08 -3.98 22.02
C VAL A 307 -1.35 -3.49 21.93
#